data_6d6d7f8bd46428cbcf6f9f5a627d6b33
#
_entry.id   6d6d7f8bd46428cbcf6f9f5a627d6b33
#
_cell.length_a   1.000
_cell.length_b   1.000
_cell.length_c   1.000
_cell.angle_alpha   90.00
_cell.angle_beta   90.00
_cell.angle_gamma   90.00
#
_symmetry.space_group_name_H-M   'P 1'
#
loop_
_entity.id
_entity.type
_entity.pdbx_description
1 polymer ?
#
loop_
_entity_poly.entity_id
_entity_poly.type
_entity_poly.pdbx_seq_one_letter_code
_entity_poly.pdbx_strand_id
1 'polypeptide(L)'
;ANFAWLVFNGKENIIMEIRKATAEDFDIVFDFIEKLWTYNTYDREEIRKVYMDVINDECSFAFLLWDEGICRGMCHGDYFKTFWMSGLTCYVSSLITREEDRGKGYGVALLDHAKELAKQRGCKAITLDSGLPRTGAHGFYEHYGFEKSCYGFEMMI
;
A
#
# COMPACT_ATOMS: atom_id res chain seq x y z
N ALA A 1 4.49 17.47 -1.56
CA ALA A 1 5.77 17.47 -2.27
C ALA A 1 5.87 16.17 -3.06
N ASN A 2 6.01 16.26 -4.38
CA ASN A 2 6.25 15.11 -5.24
C ASN A 2 7.69 14.66 -5.01
N PHE A 3 7.87 13.46 -4.48
CA PHE A 3 9.20 12.85 -4.36
C PHE A 3 9.39 11.90 -5.53
N ALA A 4 10.25 12.29 -6.48
CA ALA A 4 10.75 11.37 -7.49
C ALA A 4 11.88 10.54 -6.84
N TRP A 5 11.68 9.24 -6.71
CA TRP A 5 12.73 8.32 -6.27
C TRP A 5 13.45 7.78 -7.49
N LEU A 6 14.73 8.10 -7.62
CA LEU A 6 15.63 7.45 -8.58
C LEU A 6 16.06 6.09 -7.98
N VAL A 7 15.42 5.03 -8.42
CA VAL A 7 15.92 3.67 -8.13
C VAL A 7 16.85 3.29 -9.27
N PHE A 8 18.15 3.22 -8.97
CA PHE A 8 19.15 2.75 -9.92
C PHE A 8 19.10 1.23 -10.02
N ASN A 9 18.45 0.72 -11.04
CA ASN A 9 18.61 -0.67 -11.45
C ASN A 9 19.54 -0.68 -12.67
N GLY A 10 20.76 -1.07 -12.48
CA GLY A 10 22.00 -1.06 -13.25
C GLY A 10 22.01 -1.09 -14.79
N LYS A 11 20.95 -0.75 -15.54
CA LYS A 11 20.99 -0.68 -17.01
C LYS A 11 20.06 0.35 -17.69
N GLU A 12 19.07 0.94 -17.02
CA GLU A 12 18.25 2.02 -17.58
C GLU A 12 17.82 2.97 -16.46
N ASN A 13 17.78 4.28 -16.72
CA ASN A 13 17.23 5.27 -15.80
C ASN A 13 15.70 5.10 -15.77
N ILE A 14 15.19 4.18 -14.97
CA ILE A 14 13.76 4.05 -14.71
C ILE A 14 13.40 5.15 -13.74
N ILE A 15 12.71 6.17 -14.21
CA ILE A 15 12.15 7.22 -13.37
C ILE A 15 10.82 6.71 -12.83
N MET A 16 10.85 6.03 -11.68
CA MET A 16 9.63 5.74 -10.93
C MET A 16 9.23 6.97 -10.12
N GLU A 17 7.99 7.37 -10.24
CA GLU A 17 7.38 8.40 -9.41
C GLU A 17 6.40 7.78 -8.43
N ILE A 18 6.57 8.05 -7.14
CA ILE A 18 5.56 7.72 -6.13
C ILE A 18 4.98 9.04 -5.63
N ARG A 19 3.66 9.19 -5.75
CA ARG A 19 2.96 10.39 -5.33
C ARG A 19 1.69 10.07 -4.55
N LYS A 20 1.28 11.00 -3.70
CA LYS A 20 -0.01 10.93 -3.01
C LYS A 20 -1.14 10.78 -4.02
N ALA A 21 -2.11 9.94 -3.72
CA ALA A 21 -3.33 9.80 -4.50
C ALA A 21 -4.20 11.06 -4.36
N THR A 22 -4.88 11.42 -5.44
CA THR A 22 -5.77 12.58 -5.54
C THR A 22 -7.18 12.16 -5.92
N ALA A 23 -8.14 13.08 -5.89
CA ALA A 23 -9.53 12.78 -6.25
C ALA A 23 -9.67 12.23 -7.69
N GLU A 24 -8.80 12.66 -8.59
CA GLU A 24 -8.78 12.25 -10.01
C GLU A 24 -8.31 10.81 -10.21
N ASP A 25 -7.60 10.24 -9.23
CA ASP A 25 -7.07 8.88 -9.31
C ASP A 25 -8.08 7.79 -8.93
N PHE A 26 -9.29 8.17 -8.55
CA PHE A 26 -10.27 7.23 -8.02
C PHE A 26 -10.52 6.02 -8.93
N ASP A 27 -10.63 6.23 -10.24
CA ASP A 27 -10.93 5.16 -11.19
C ASP A 27 -9.81 4.10 -11.23
N ILE A 28 -8.55 4.54 -11.16
CA ILE A 28 -7.38 3.66 -11.10
C ILE A 28 -7.35 2.90 -9.78
N VAL A 29 -7.63 3.60 -8.67
CA VAL A 29 -7.65 2.98 -7.33
C VAL A 29 -8.79 1.96 -7.23
N PHE A 30 -9.97 2.27 -7.76
CA PHE A 30 -11.09 1.35 -7.78
C PHE A 30 -10.77 0.06 -8.54
N ASP A 31 -10.14 0.16 -9.71
CA ASP A 31 -9.65 -0.99 -10.49
C ASP A 31 -8.66 -1.87 -9.68
N PHE A 32 -7.76 -1.26 -8.92
CA PHE A 32 -6.86 -1.99 -8.04
C PHE A 32 -7.60 -2.68 -6.87
N ILE A 33 -8.61 -2.03 -6.28
CA ILE A 33 -9.42 -2.60 -5.20
C ILE A 33 -10.13 -3.87 -5.67
N GLU A 34 -10.79 -3.83 -6.83
CA GLU A 34 -11.47 -4.99 -7.41
C GLU A 34 -10.49 -6.15 -7.70
N LYS A 35 -9.27 -5.85 -8.14
CA LYS A 35 -8.22 -6.84 -8.40
C LYS A 35 -7.57 -7.40 -7.13
N LEU A 36 -7.54 -6.62 -6.06
CA LEU A 36 -6.94 -7.05 -4.78
C LEU A 36 -7.86 -8.01 -4.01
N TRP A 37 -9.16 -7.73 -3.99
CA TRP A 37 -10.17 -8.51 -3.26
C TRP A 37 -11.25 -9.06 -4.21
N THR A 38 -10.85 -9.99 -5.07
CA THR A 38 -11.68 -10.58 -6.14
C THR A 38 -12.88 -11.39 -5.64
N TYR A 39 -12.93 -11.69 -4.35
CA TYR A 39 -14.03 -12.40 -3.69
C TYR A 39 -15.17 -11.48 -3.23
N ASN A 40 -14.97 -10.16 -3.29
CA ASN A 40 -15.95 -9.15 -2.92
C ASN A 40 -16.56 -8.49 -4.18
N THR A 41 -17.75 -7.95 -4.00
CA THR A 41 -18.38 -7.01 -4.94
C THR A 41 -18.52 -5.68 -4.25
N TYR A 42 -18.10 -4.62 -4.92
CA TYR A 42 -18.06 -3.28 -4.33
C TYR A 42 -19.05 -2.35 -5.00
N ASP A 43 -19.82 -1.60 -4.19
CA ASP A 43 -20.54 -0.43 -4.68
C ASP A 43 -19.55 0.71 -4.91
N ARG A 44 -19.51 1.20 -6.15
CA ARG A 44 -18.52 2.20 -6.57
C ARG A 44 -18.67 3.52 -5.82
N GLU A 45 -19.92 3.94 -5.53
CA GLU A 45 -20.16 5.20 -4.84
C GLU A 45 -19.86 5.10 -3.33
N GLU A 46 -20.09 3.95 -2.73
CA GLU A 46 -19.65 3.70 -1.34
C GLU A 46 -18.14 3.73 -1.22
N ILE A 47 -17.41 3.04 -2.12
CA ILE A 47 -15.95 3.09 -2.14
C ILE A 47 -15.44 4.49 -2.42
N ARG A 48 -16.11 5.27 -3.30
CA ARG A 48 -15.74 6.67 -3.55
C ARG A 48 -15.78 7.51 -2.29
N LYS A 49 -16.80 7.35 -1.45
CA LYS A 49 -16.90 8.08 -0.17
C LYS A 49 -15.74 7.72 0.75
N VAL A 50 -15.48 6.42 0.94
CA VAL A 50 -14.35 5.94 1.75
C VAL A 50 -13.01 6.45 1.19
N TYR A 51 -12.84 6.41 -0.13
CA TYR A 51 -11.63 6.92 -0.78
C TYR A 51 -11.40 8.40 -0.51
N MET A 52 -12.46 9.23 -0.62
CA MET A 52 -12.37 10.66 -0.35
C MET A 52 -12.04 10.93 1.11
N ASP A 53 -12.57 10.14 2.04
CA ASP A 53 -12.20 10.24 3.46
C ASP A 53 -10.73 9.91 3.66
N VAL A 54 -10.23 8.80 3.09
CA VAL A 54 -8.83 8.36 3.18
C VAL A 54 -7.85 9.41 2.67
N ILE A 55 -8.08 9.98 1.48
CA ILE A 55 -7.13 10.94 0.90
C ILE A 55 -7.10 12.30 1.61
N ASN A 56 -8.14 12.62 2.40
CA ASN A 56 -8.26 13.84 3.18
C ASN A 56 -7.93 13.66 4.67
N ASP A 57 -7.77 12.42 5.15
CA ASP A 57 -7.41 12.14 6.54
C ASP A 57 -5.89 12.20 6.75
N GLU A 58 -5.46 12.96 7.75
CA GLU A 58 -4.04 13.05 8.12
C GLU A 58 -3.50 11.77 8.78
N CYS A 59 -4.38 10.92 9.31
CA CYS A 59 -4.03 9.63 9.89
C CYS A 59 -3.99 8.50 8.87
N SER A 60 -4.39 8.76 7.62
CA SER A 60 -4.36 7.79 6.52
C SER A 60 -3.33 8.20 5.46
N PHE A 61 -2.94 7.24 4.64
CA PHE A 61 -2.16 7.50 3.44
C PHE A 61 -2.65 6.64 2.29
N ALA A 62 -2.63 7.22 1.10
CA ALA A 62 -2.78 6.51 -0.15
C ALA A 62 -1.81 7.10 -1.17
N PHE A 63 -1.02 6.27 -1.81
CA PHE A 63 -0.10 6.71 -2.85
C PHE A 63 -0.01 5.71 -4.00
N LEU A 64 0.33 6.24 -5.16
CA LEU A 64 0.42 5.51 -6.42
C LEU A 64 1.87 5.54 -6.92
N LEU A 65 2.29 4.43 -7.48
CA LEU A 65 3.57 4.30 -8.18
C LEU A 65 3.34 4.35 -9.68
N TRP A 66 4.00 5.29 -10.32
CA TRP A 66 3.96 5.50 -11.77
C TRP A 66 5.32 5.21 -12.38
N ASP A 67 5.33 4.57 -13.52
CA ASP A 67 6.50 4.31 -14.32
C ASP A 67 6.13 4.38 -15.80
N GLU A 68 6.90 5.16 -16.57
CA GLU A 68 6.60 5.43 -17.99
C GLU A 68 5.17 5.91 -18.25
N GLY A 69 4.62 6.74 -17.35
CA GLY A 69 3.25 7.26 -17.44
C GLY A 69 2.13 6.26 -17.15
N ILE A 70 2.47 5.05 -16.71
CA ILE A 70 1.53 3.99 -16.36
C ILE A 70 1.55 3.80 -14.83
N CYS A 71 0.35 3.80 -14.20
CA CYS A 71 0.24 3.44 -12.79
C CYS A 71 0.49 1.94 -12.62
N ARG A 72 1.57 1.58 -11.95
CA ARG A 72 2.04 0.19 -11.76
C ARG A 72 1.55 -0.44 -10.46
N GLY A 73 1.16 0.38 -9.49
CA GLY A 73 0.67 -0.13 -8.21
C GLY A 73 0.24 0.96 -7.26
N MET A 74 -0.36 0.55 -6.15
CA MET A 74 -0.78 1.43 -5.06
C MET A 74 -0.45 0.84 -3.70
N CYS A 75 -0.36 1.73 -2.71
CA CYS A 75 -0.31 1.39 -1.31
C CYS A 75 -1.23 2.33 -0.52
N HIS A 76 -2.02 1.77 0.38
CA HIS A 76 -2.90 2.50 1.28
C HIS A 76 -2.75 1.94 2.69
N GLY A 77 -2.89 2.81 3.68
CA GLY A 77 -2.83 2.41 5.08
C GLY A 77 -3.13 3.55 6.03
N ASP A 78 -2.94 3.27 7.32
CA ASP A 78 -3.31 4.15 8.40
C ASP A 78 -2.20 4.22 9.46
N TYR A 79 -2.18 5.34 10.19
CA TYR A 79 -1.35 5.53 11.37
C TYR A 79 -2.24 5.58 12.60
N PHE A 80 -2.03 4.67 13.55
CA PHE A 80 -2.83 4.64 14.77
C PHE A 80 -1.97 4.36 16.01
N LYS A 81 -2.47 4.78 17.15
CA LYS A 81 -1.79 4.58 18.43
C LYS A 81 -2.10 3.19 18.96
N THR A 82 -1.06 2.50 19.40
CA THR A 82 -1.18 1.19 20.01
C THR A 82 -0.51 1.18 21.39
N PHE A 83 -1.16 0.55 22.37
CA PHE A 83 -0.56 0.39 23.69
C PHE A 83 0.61 -0.60 23.65
N TRP A 84 0.50 -1.69 22.91
CA TRP A 84 1.54 -2.73 22.83
C TRP A 84 2.86 -2.22 22.23
N MET A 85 2.83 -1.23 21.33
CA MET A 85 4.03 -0.55 20.83
C MET A 85 4.37 0.72 21.60
N SER A 86 3.53 1.15 22.53
CA SER A 86 3.67 2.41 23.27
C SER A 86 3.84 3.62 22.35
N GLY A 87 3.08 3.67 21.25
CA GLY A 87 3.19 4.75 20.28
C GLY A 87 2.42 4.51 19.00
N LEU A 88 2.86 5.18 17.92
CA LEU A 88 2.26 5.03 16.60
C LEU A 88 2.70 3.73 15.94
N THR A 89 1.76 3.10 15.28
CA THR A 89 1.95 1.97 14.35
C THR A 89 1.45 2.38 12.99
N CYS A 90 2.19 2.06 11.94
CA CYS A 90 1.74 2.14 10.56
C CYS A 90 1.12 0.79 10.17
N TYR A 91 -0.11 0.81 9.71
CA TYR A 91 -0.81 -0.36 9.19
C TYR A 91 -0.96 -0.24 7.67
N VAL A 92 -0.39 -1.17 6.93
CA VAL A 92 -0.57 -1.26 5.47
C VAL A 92 -1.83 -2.08 5.21
N SER A 93 -2.92 -1.40 4.84
CA SER A 93 -4.22 -2.00 4.56
C SER A 93 -4.30 -2.60 3.15
N SER A 94 -3.68 -1.95 2.17
CA SER A 94 -3.68 -2.39 0.79
C SER A 94 -2.31 -2.21 0.16
N LEU A 95 -1.81 -3.25 -0.49
CA LEU A 95 -0.63 -3.20 -1.33
C LEU A 95 -0.88 -4.07 -2.55
N ILE A 96 -0.84 -3.47 -3.73
CA ILE A 96 -1.03 -4.18 -4.99
C ILE A 96 -0.17 -3.58 -6.10
N THR A 97 0.36 -4.43 -6.95
CA THR A 97 0.97 -4.08 -8.24
C THR A 97 0.21 -4.79 -9.36
N ARG A 98 0.32 -4.28 -10.58
CA ARG A 98 -0.22 -4.98 -11.74
C ARG A 98 0.37 -6.38 -11.84
N GLU A 99 -0.45 -7.35 -12.22
CA GLU A 99 -0.04 -8.74 -12.27
C GLU A 99 1.11 -8.97 -13.26
N GLU A 100 1.03 -8.35 -14.43
CA GLU A 100 2.06 -8.39 -15.48
C GLU A 100 3.38 -7.71 -15.10
N ASP A 101 3.36 -6.94 -14.02
CA ASP A 101 4.53 -6.19 -13.53
C ASP A 101 5.16 -6.81 -12.28
N ARG A 102 4.64 -7.94 -11.81
CA ARG A 102 5.20 -8.64 -10.65
C ARG A 102 6.66 -9.04 -10.90
N GLY A 103 7.47 -9.01 -9.85
CA GLY A 103 8.90 -9.32 -9.93
C GLY A 103 9.79 -8.17 -10.43
N LYS A 104 9.22 -7.02 -10.82
CA LYS A 104 9.97 -5.84 -11.28
C LYS A 104 10.39 -4.87 -10.16
N GLY A 105 10.12 -5.19 -8.89
CA GLY A 105 10.51 -4.39 -7.74
C GLY A 105 9.51 -3.32 -7.30
N TYR A 106 8.38 -3.14 -7.98
CA TYR A 106 7.40 -2.11 -7.65
C TYR A 106 6.78 -2.29 -6.24
N GLY A 107 6.52 -3.54 -5.83
CA GLY A 107 6.03 -3.82 -4.48
C GLY A 107 7.02 -3.44 -3.39
N VAL A 108 8.32 -3.67 -3.63
CA VAL A 108 9.41 -3.26 -2.73
C VAL A 108 9.47 -1.74 -2.65
N ALA A 109 9.41 -1.03 -3.79
CA ALA A 109 9.44 0.43 -3.82
C ALA A 109 8.26 1.05 -3.06
N LEU A 110 7.05 0.48 -3.18
CA LEU A 110 5.87 0.90 -2.43
C LEU A 110 6.05 0.69 -0.92
N LEU A 111 6.57 -0.46 -0.49
CA LEU A 111 6.84 -0.72 0.94
C LEU A 111 7.97 0.16 1.49
N ASP A 112 9.01 0.41 0.72
CA ASP A 112 10.10 1.32 1.12
C ASP A 112 9.57 2.74 1.34
N HIS A 113 8.67 3.21 0.47
CA HIS A 113 8.03 4.51 0.63
C HIS A 113 7.13 4.55 1.87
N ALA A 114 6.31 3.52 2.10
CA ALA A 114 5.49 3.41 3.32
C ALA A 114 6.36 3.40 4.59
N LYS A 115 7.46 2.67 4.58
CA LYS A 115 8.43 2.59 5.67
C LYS A 115 9.08 3.95 5.97
N GLU A 116 9.42 4.70 4.92
CA GLU A 116 9.98 6.04 5.09
C GLU A 116 8.96 7.02 5.68
N LEU A 117 7.71 7.00 5.19
CA LEU A 117 6.63 7.79 5.77
C LEU A 117 6.36 7.43 7.24
N ALA A 118 6.38 6.13 7.56
CA ALA A 118 6.22 5.66 8.94
C ALA A 118 7.32 6.17 9.86
N LYS A 119 8.59 6.15 9.41
CA LYS A 119 9.72 6.71 10.14
C LYS A 119 9.57 8.21 10.38
N GLN A 120 9.22 8.97 9.35
CA GLN A 120 9.02 10.42 9.45
C GLN A 120 7.93 10.78 10.46
N ARG A 121 6.90 9.93 10.60
CA ARG A 121 5.84 10.10 11.60
C ARG A 121 6.20 9.58 13.00
N GLY A 122 7.35 8.97 13.17
CA GLY A 122 7.78 8.39 14.44
C GLY A 122 7.08 7.07 14.79
N CYS A 123 6.58 6.34 13.78
CA CYS A 123 6.02 5.01 14.00
C CYS A 123 7.09 4.05 14.50
N LYS A 124 6.71 3.17 15.42
CA LYS A 124 7.59 2.16 16.01
C LYS A 124 7.52 0.81 15.31
N ALA A 125 6.47 0.59 14.51
CA ALA A 125 6.27 -0.61 13.72
C ALA A 125 5.49 -0.33 12.45
N ILE A 126 5.67 -1.20 11.46
CA ILE A 126 4.76 -1.38 10.33
C ILE A 126 4.15 -2.77 10.47
N THR A 127 2.84 -2.85 10.33
CA THR A 127 2.08 -4.10 10.36
C THR A 127 1.18 -4.21 9.13
N LEU A 128 0.82 -5.42 8.77
CA LEU A 128 -0.16 -5.72 7.74
C LEU A 128 -0.80 -7.08 7.99
N ASP A 129 -1.98 -7.27 7.41
CA ASP A 129 -2.63 -8.57 7.35
C ASP A 129 -2.65 -9.07 5.91
N SER A 130 -2.52 -10.38 5.74
CA SER A 130 -2.61 -11.03 4.43
C SER A 130 -3.43 -12.29 4.54
N GLY A 131 -4.48 -12.39 3.71
CA GLY A 131 -5.40 -13.53 3.73
C GLY A 131 -4.66 -14.88 3.61
N LEU A 132 -5.11 -15.87 4.35
CA LEU A 132 -4.47 -17.20 4.45
C LEU A 132 -4.18 -17.86 3.08
N PRO A 133 -5.06 -17.78 2.05
CA PRO A 133 -4.77 -18.36 0.75
C PRO A 133 -3.68 -17.65 -0.07
N ARG A 134 -3.24 -16.46 0.33
CA ARG A 134 -2.30 -15.61 -0.44
C ARG A 134 -0.83 -15.96 -0.17
N THR A 135 -0.49 -17.22 -0.34
CA THR A 135 0.85 -17.76 0.00
C THR A 135 2.01 -17.08 -0.73
N GLY A 136 1.79 -16.65 -1.98
CA GLY A 136 2.80 -15.88 -2.73
C GLY A 136 3.07 -14.50 -2.12
N ALA A 137 2.03 -13.84 -1.60
CA ALA A 137 2.19 -12.57 -0.88
C ALA A 137 2.89 -12.78 0.46
N HIS A 138 2.62 -13.88 1.17
CA HIS A 138 3.32 -14.22 2.41
C HIS A 138 4.83 -14.34 2.19
N GLY A 139 5.25 -15.09 1.16
CA GLY A 139 6.68 -15.22 0.81
C GLY A 139 7.32 -13.87 0.45
N PHE A 140 6.60 -12.98 -0.24
CA PHE A 140 7.06 -11.63 -0.53
C PHE A 140 7.29 -10.81 0.75
N TYR A 141 6.33 -10.83 1.70
CA TYR A 141 6.48 -10.08 2.94
C TYR A 141 7.59 -10.61 3.84
N GLU A 142 7.71 -11.93 3.97
CA GLU A 142 8.79 -12.57 4.73
C GLU A 142 10.17 -12.26 4.12
N HIS A 143 10.29 -12.31 2.78
CA HIS A 143 11.52 -11.94 2.09
C HIS A 143 11.86 -10.45 2.24
N TYR A 144 10.85 -9.58 2.30
CA TYR A 144 11.05 -8.14 2.57
C TYR A 144 11.52 -7.87 4.02
N GLY A 145 11.25 -8.76 4.95
CA GLY A 145 11.68 -8.67 6.36
C GLY A 145 10.54 -8.56 7.37
N PHE A 146 9.29 -8.82 6.97
CA PHE A 146 8.19 -8.98 7.93
C PHE A 146 8.27 -10.35 8.61
N GLU A 147 7.93 -10.37 9.89
CA GLU A 147 7.76 -11.60 10.65
C GLU A 147 6.29 -11.99 10.69
N LYS A 148 6.01 -13.26 10.47
CA LYS A 148 4.67 -13.83 10.65
C LYS A 148 4.41 -14.06 12.14
N SER A 149 3.87 -13.08 12.85
CA SER A 149 3.83 -13.03 14.32
C SER A 149 2.44 -13.21 14.91
N CYS A 150 1.36 -13.06 14.13
CA CYS A 150 -0.01 -13.12 14.66
C CYS A 150 -1.01 -13.68 13.64
N TYR A 151 -2.20 -14.01 14.13
CA TYR A 151 -3.37 -14.34 13.32
C TYR A 151 -4.33 -13.15 13.32
N GLY A 152 -4.87 -12.79 12.15
CA GLY A 152 -5.99 -11.87 12.04
C GLY A 152 -7.31 -12.61 12.31
N PHE A 153 -8.22 -11.96 13.03
CA PHE A 153 -9.59 -12.44 13.25
C PHE A 153 -10.53 -11.33 12.81
N GLU A 154 -11.54 -11.67 12.02
CA GLU A 154 -12.55 -10.71 11.55
C GLU A 154 -13.96 -11.23 11.85
N MET A 155 -14.88 -10.30 12.09
CA MET A 155 -16.30 -10.57 12.25
C MET A 155 -17.07 -9.47 11.51
N MET A 156 -17.88 -9.88 10.55
CA MET A 156 -18.78 -8.94 9.86
C MET A 156 -19.92 -8.55 10.79
N ILE A 157 -20.30 -7.26 10.77
CA ILE A 157 -21.34 -6.68 11.63
C ILE A 157 -22.52 -6.22 10.79
#